data_cc2fd02e81a4944b16b5ca7be3c620da
#
_entry.id   cc2fd02e81a4944b16b5ca7be3c620da
#
_cell.length_a   1.000
_cell.length_b   1.000
_cell.length_c   1.000
_cell.angle_alpha   90.00
_cell.angle_beta   90.00
_cell.angle_gamma   90.00
#
_symmetry.space_group_name_H-M   'P 1'
#
loop_
_entity.id
_entity.type
_entity.pdbx_description
1 polymer ?
#
loop_
_entity_poly.entity_id
_entity_poly.type
_entity_poly.pdbx_seq_one_letter_code
_entity_poly.pdbx_strand_id
1 'polypeptide(L)'
;MKKIGFVIPWYHKDIPGGAEQELRGIVKHLHEKNVPVEILTTCVKEFSADWTENYFKEGMDLVDDIPVRRFKVRKGNMEEFHKVNYKLMNNINITNMEEHIFIDEMINSPDLYEYIYDHSEDYHRFVYIPYMFATTYFGIMSCPFKSILIPCL
;
A
#
# COMPACT_ATOMS: atom_id res chain seq x y z
N MET A 1 2.33 -22.17 9.72
CA MET A 1 3.45 -21.26 9.38
C MET A 1 2.89 -19.85 9.26
N LYS A 2 3.56 -18.86 9.86
CA LYS A 2 3.15 -17.45 9.74
C LYS A 2 3.33 -16.97 8.29
N LYS A 3 2.42 -16.09 7.84
CA LYS A 3 2.43 -15.53 6.46
C LYS A 3 3.46 -14.41 6.31
N ILE A 4 3.82 -14.12 5.06
CA ILE A 4 4.47 -12.86 4.69
C ILE A 4 3.38 -11.97 4.07
N GLY A 5 3.15 -10.80 4.65
CA GLY A 5 2.22 -9.80 4.15
C GLY A 5 2.95 -8.82 3.23
N PHE A 6 2.48 -8.64 2.01
CA PHE A 6 3.00 -7.62 1.08
C PHE A 6 2.04 -6.45 1.02
N VAL A 7 2.50 -5.27 1.35
CA VAL A 7 1.69 -4.04 1.41
C VAL A 7 1.99 -3.18 0.19
N ILE A 8 0.96 -2.91 -0.60
CA ILE A 8 1.03 -2.10 -1.82
C ILE A 8 -0.25 -1.26 -1.95
N PRO A 9 -0.19 -0.01 -2.47
CA PRO A 9 -1.38 0.86 -2.53
C PRO A 9 -2.54 0.31 -3.36
N TRP A 10 -2.28 -0.35 -4.48
CA TRP A 10 -3.27 -0.96 -5.39
C TRP A 10 -2.72 -2.26 -5.96
N TYR A 11 -3.59 -3.20 -6.24
CA TYR A 11 -3.19 -4.49 -6.82
C TYR A 11 -4.35 -5.19 -7.53
N HIS A 12 -4.13 -5.62 -8.78
CA HIS A 12 -5.04 -6.52 -9.50
C HIS A 12 -4.28 -7.28 -10.60
N LYS A 13 -4.97 -8.22 -11.28
CA LYS A 13 -4.35 -9.13 -12.25
C LYS A 13 -3.60 -8.43 -13.40
N ASP A 14 -4.24 -7.41 -13.98
CA ASP A 14 -3.75 -6.77 -15.21
C ASP A 14 -3.14 -5.38 -14.94
N ILE A 15 -2.69 -5.15 -13.70
CA ILE A 15 -2.18 -3.84 -13.33
C ILE A 15 -0.85 -3.54 -14.00
N PRO A 16 -0.70 -2.38 -14.65
CA PRO A 16 0.57 -1.88 -15.15
C PRO A 16 1.42 -1.33 -13.99
N GLY A 17 2.71 -1.16 -14.23
CA GLY A 17 3.63 -0.53 -13.29
C GLY A 17 4.77 -1.45 -12.88
N GLY A 18 5.93 -0.83 -12.57
CA GLY A 18 7.14 -1.57 -12.24
C GLY A 18 7.05 -2.25 -10.87
N ALA A 19 6.63 -1.51 -9.85
CA ALA A 19 6.48 -2.02 -8.49
C ALA A 19 5.48 -3.19 -8.41
N GLU A 20 4.36 -3.08 -9.13
CA GLU A 20 3.33 -4.12 -9.18
C GLU A 20 3.81 -5.37 -9.91
N GLN A 21 4.56 -5.21 -10.99
CA GLN A 21 5.15 -6.34 -11.72
C GLN A 21 6.22 -7.04 -10.88
N GLU A 22 7.07 -6.28 -10.19
CA GLU A 22 8.08 -6.82 -9.28
C GLU A 22 7.41 -7.60 -8.14
N LEU A 23 6.41 -7.02 -7.50
CA LEU A 23 5.65 -7.70 -6.45
C LEU A 23 5.03 -9.00 -6.97
N ARG A 24 4.41 -8.97 -8.15
CA ARG A 24 3.80 -10.15 -8.77
C ARG A 24 4.83 -11.27 -8.96
N GLY A 25 6.03 -10.93 -9.44
CA GLY A 25 7.13 -11.89 -9.60
C GLY A 25 7.55 -12.51 -8.27
N ILE A 26 7.72 -11.69 -7.24
CA ILE A 26 8.13 -12.12 -5.90
C ILE A 26 7.07 -13.05 -5.28
N VAL A 27 5.81 -12.63 -5.24
CA VAL A 27 4.75 -13.42 -4.59
C VAL A 27 4.48 -14.73 -5.32
N LYS A 28 4.53 -14.74 -6.65
CA LYS A 28 4.41 -15.96 -7.45
C LYS A 28 5.51 -16.95 -7.11
N HIS A 29 6.77 -16.49 -7.09
CA HIS A 29 7.91 -17.34 -6.76
C HIS A 29 7.81 -17.94 -5.35
N LEU A 30 7.42 -17.14 -4.37
CA LEU A 30 7.25 -17.61 -2.99
C LEU A 30 6.08 -18.60 -2.89
N HIS A 31 4.97 -18.33 -3.58
CA HIS A 31 3.81 -19.23 -3.62
C HIS A 31 4.18 -20.60 -4.23
N GLU A 32 4.91 -20.61 -5.34
CA GLU A 32 5.43 -21.85 -5.97
C GLU A 32 6.36 -22.64 -5.04
N LYS A 33 6.99 -21.99 -4.07
CA LYS A 33 7.82 -22.61 -3.01
C LYS A 33 7.01 -22.98 -1.76
N ASN A 34 5.69 -22.91 -1.80
CA ASN A 34 4.79 -23.16 -0.67
C ASN A 34 5.04 -22.24 0.54
N VAL A 35 5.57 -21.03 0.32
CA VAL A 35 5.68 -20.02 1.36
C VAL A 35 4.32 -19.30 1.48
N PRO A 36 3.68 -19.27 2.65
CA PRO A 36 2.42 -18.57 2.82
C PRO A 36 2.58 -17.06 2.62
N VAL A 37 1.89 -16.50 1.62
CA VAL A 37 1.90 -15.08 1.29
C VAL A 37 0.48 -14.53 1.28
N GLU A 38 0.34 -13.24 1.55
CA GLU A 38 -0.91 -12.50 1.41
C GLU A 38 -0.59 -11.06 0.97
N ILE A 39 -1.34 -10.54 0.01
CA ILE A 39 -1.22 -9.14 -0.40
C ILE A 39 -2.24 -8.33 0.37
N LEU A 40 -1.78 -7.24 1.01
CA LEU A 40 -2.58 -6.27 1.73
C LEU A 40 -2.60 -4.98 0.92
N THR A 41 -3.76 -4.59 0.42
CA THR A 41 -3.88 -3.47 -0.53
C THR A 41 -5.16 -2.68 -0.28
N THR A 42 -5.33 -1.57 -0.99
CA THR A 42 -6.56 -0.78 -0.90
C THR A 42 -7.59 -1.21 -1.96
N CYS A 43 -8.77 -0.62 -1.88
CA CYS A 43 -9.83 -0.77 -2.88
C CYS A 43 -9.66 0.14 -4.11
N VAL A 44 -8.61 0.95 -4.16
CA VAL A 44 -8.29 1.82 -5.31
C VAL A 44 -7.85 0.96 -6.50
N LYS A 45 -8.25 1.36 -7.70
CA LYS A 45 -7.99 0.58 -8.91
C LYS A 45 -6.50 0.57 -9.29
N GLU A 46 -5.92 1.75 -9.48
CA GLU A 46 -4.55 1.91 -9.99
C GLU A 46 -4.05 3.34 -9.80
N PHE A 47 -2.81 3.61 -10.17
CA PHE A 47 -2.16 4.91 -10.05
C PHE A 47 -2.94 6.07 -10.68
N SER A 48 -3.49 5.87 -11.88
CA SER A 48 -4.23 6.90 -12.63
C SER A 48 -5.68 7.07 -12.20
N ALA A 49 -6.17 6.24 -11.26
CA ALA A 49 -7.53 6.33 -10.75
C ALA A 49 -7.68 7.45 -9.70
N ASP A 50 -8.92 7.74 -9.32
CA ASP A 50 -9.21 8.59 -8.16
C ASP A 50 -8.85 7.83 -6.87
N TRP A 51 -7.89 8.33 -6.12
CA TRP A 51 -7.40 7.70 -4.89
C TRP A 51 -8.37 7.82 -3.71
N THR A 52 -9.48 8.50 -3.90
CA THR A 52 -10.56 8.58 -2.90
C THR A 52 -11.73 7.64 -3.22
N GLU A 53 -11.65 6.91 -4.34
CA GLU A 53 -12.68 5.98 -4.80
C GLU A 53 -12.35 4.53 -4.45
N ASN A 54 -13.29 3.86 -3.81
CA ASN A 54 -13.23 2.43 -3.55
C ASN A 54 -13.80 1.65 -4.74
N TYR A 55 -12.98 1.43 -5.77
CA TYR A 55 -13.35 0.70 -6.99
C TYR A 55 -13.60 -0.78 -6.73
N PHE A 56 -12.68 -1.45 -6.03
CA PHE A 56 -12.86 -2.83 -5.63
C PHE A 56 -13.66 -2.94 -4.35
N LYS A 57 -14.32 -4.08 -4.15
CA LYS A 57 -14.99 -4.41 -2.91
C LYS A 57 -13.94 -4.74 -1.84
N GLU A 58 -14.17 -4.27 -0.61
CA GLU A 58 -13.34 -4.65 0.55
C GLU A 58 -13.48 -6.14 0.88
N GLY A 59 -12.47 -6.68 1.54
CA GLY A 59 -12.43 -8.06 2.01
C GLY A 59 -11.39 -8.91 1.28
N MET A 60 -11.58 -10.21 1.36
CA MET A 60 -10.67 -11.19 0.75
C MET A 60 -11.04 -11.47 -0.70
N ASP A 61 -10.02 -11.55 -1.53
CA ASP A 61 -10.07 -11.89 -2.95
C ASP A 61 -8.94 -12.86 -3.29
N LEU A 62 -8.97 -13.46 -4.47
CA LEU A 62 -7.89 -14.27 -5.02
C LEU A 62 -7.48 -13.70 -6.37
N VAL A 63 -6.20 -13.39 -6.51
CA VAL A 63 -5.61 -12.95 -7.77
C VAL A 63 -4.47 -13.90 -8.12
N ASP A 64 -4.63 -14.66 -9.20
CA ASP A 64 -3.69 -15.73 -9.62
C ASP A 64 -3.36 -16.70 -8.46
N ASP A 65 -4.39 -17.15 -7.73
CA ASP A 65 -4.34 -18.03 -6.55
C ASP A 65 -3.62 -17.42 -5.32
N ILE A 66 -3.21 -16.15 -5.40
CA ILE A 66 -2.63 -15.42 -4.26
C ILE A 66 -3.75 -14.72 -3.48
N PRO A 67 -3.82 -14.92 -2.14
CA PRO A 67 -4.76 -14.19 -1.29
C PRO A 67 -4.48 -12.68 -1.32
N VAL A 68 -5.50 -11.89 -1.62
CA VAL A 68 -5.47 -10.42 -1.64
C VAL A 68 -6.53 -9.89 -0.70
N ARG A 69 -6.11 -9.15 0.31
CA ARG A 69 -7.04 -8.47 1.23
C ARG A 69 -7.09 -6.99 0.90
N ARG A 70 -8.32 -6.51 0.66
CA ARG A 70 -8.59 -5.14 0.26
C ARG A 70 -9.23 -4.34 1.38
N PHE A 71 -8.73 -3.13 1.59
CA PHE A 71 -9.19 -2.19 2.59
C PHE A 71 -9.71 -0.91 1.94
N LYS A 72 -10.79 -0.36 2.48
CA LYS A 72 -11.30 0.94 2.01
C LYS A 72 -10.29 2.05 2.27
N VAL A 73 -10.25 2.99 1.35
CA VAL A 73 -9.55 4.25 1.56
C VAL A 73 -10.50 5.27 2.17
N ARG A 74 -9.95 6.17 3.00
CA ARG A 74 -10.67 7.36 3.41
C ARG A 74 -10.73 8.37 2.26
N LYS A 75 -11.73 9.21 2.24
CA LYS A 75 -11.82 10.31 1.29
C LYS A 75 -10.86 11.43 1.72
N GLY A 76 -9.70 11.51 1.08
CA GLY A 76 -8.72 12.57 1.31
C GLY A 76 -9.10 13.88 0.63
N ASN A 77 -8.43 14.96 1.04
CA ASN A 77 -8.52 16.26 0.37
C ASN A 77 -7.50 16.33 -0.77
N MET A 78 -7.90 15.85 -1.96
CA MET A 78 -7.02 15.80 -3.12
C MET A 78 -6.58 17.18 -3.61
N GLU A 79 -7.37 18.23 -3.37
CA GLU A 79 -6.98 19.60 -3.71
C GLU A 79 -5.75 20.05 -2.91
N GLU A 80 -5.77 19.84 -1.59
CA GLU A 80 -4.64 20.15 -0.73
C GLU A 80 -3.41 19.28 -1.05
N PHE A 81 -3.62 17.98 -1.29
CA PHE A 81 -2.56 17.10 -1.76
C PHE A 81 -1.90 17.63 -3.04
N HIS A 82 -2.68 17.99 -4.05
CA HIS A 82 -2.14 18.48 -5.32
C HIS A 82 -1.39 19.80 -5.19
N LYS A 83 -1.82 20.71 -4.30
CA LYS A 83 -1.09 21.95 -4.03
C LYS A 83 0.32 21.67 -3.50
N VAL A 84 0.45 20.76 -2.54
CA VAL A 84 1.75 20.41 -1.98
C VAL A 84 2.59 19.62 -2.98
N ASN A 85 1.98 18.66 -3.68
CA ASN A 85 2.66 17.88 -4.71
C ASN A 85 3.23 18.77 -5.83
N TYR A 86 2.49 19.79 -6.24
CA TYR A 86 2.98 20.79 -7.21
C TYR A 86 4.26 21.47 -6.72
N LYS A 87 4.31 21.88 -5.45
CA LYS A 87 5.51 22.49 -4.86
C LYS A 87 6.70 21.54 -4.91
N LEU A 88 6.50 20.28 -4.50
CA LEU A 88 7.55 19.26 -4.51
C LEU A 88 8.08 19.00 -5.93
N MET A 89 7.19 18.86 -6.91
CA MET A 89 7.56 18.63 -8.31
C MET A 89 8.32 19.81 -8.95
N ASN A 90 8.17 21.01 -8.39
CA ASN A 90 8.85 22.23 -8.87
C ASN A 90 10.00 22.68 -7.95
N ASN A 91 10.47 21.81 -7.05
CA ASN A 91 11.54 22.10 -6.09
C ASN A 91 11.27 23.34 -5.22
N ILE A 92 10.00 23.60 -4.91
CA ILE A 92 9.58 24.66 -4.00
C ILE A 92 9.57 24.08 -2.59
N ASN A 93 10.18 24.79 -1.64
CA ASN A 93 10.21 24.35 -0.24
C ASN A 93 8.79 24.25 0.33
N ILE A 94 8.57 23.21 1.11
CA ILE A 94 7.33 22.99 1.86
C ILE A 94 7.56 23.16 3.35
N THR A 95 6.50 23.50 4.08
CA THR A 95 6.50 23.56 5.54
C THR A 95 6.24 22.17 6.15
N ASN A 96 6.50 22.00 7.45
CA ASN A 96 6.18 20.76 8.16
C ASN A 96 4.67 20.43 8.10
N MET A 97 3.82 21.46 8.10
CA MET A 97 2.37 21.25 7.96
C MET A 97 2.02 20.73 6.56
N GLU A 98 2.64 21.27 5.53
CA GLU A 98 2.44 20.80 4.15
C GLU A 98 2.97 19.37 3.95
N GLU A 99 4.05 18.99 4.62
CA GLU A 99 4.54 17.61 4.64
C GLU A 99 3.49 16.65 5.22
N HIS A 100 2.84 17.03 6.34
CA HIS A 100 1.74 16.25 6.92
C HIS A 100 0.54 16.16 5.96
N ILE A 101 0.15 17.27 5.34
CA ILE A 101 -0.93 17.27 4.34
C ILE A 101 -0.59 16.34 3.18
N PHE A 102 0.63 16.37 2.68
CA PHE A 102 1.06 15.52 1.57
C PHE A 102 0.90 14.03 1.90
N ILE A 103 1.32 13.61 3.09
CA ILE A 103 1.23 12.20 3.51
C ILE A 103 -0.21 11.82 3.87
N ASP A 104 -0.93 12.68 4.59
CA ASP A 104 -2.27 12.36 5.08
C ASP A 104 -3.33 12.36 3.99
N GLU A 105 -3.22 13.26 3.01
CA GLU A 105 -4.27 13.48 2.01
C GLU A 105 -4.09 12.67 0.71
N MET A 106 -2.99 11.92 0.58
CA MET A 106 -2.83 10.96 -0.52
C MET A 106 -3.66 9.68 -0.26
N ILE A 107 -3.45 8.65 -1.06
CA ILE A 107 -4.10 7.34 -0.85
C ILE A 107 -3.84 6.85 0.58
N ASN A 108 -4.88 6.76 1.39
CA ASN A 108 -4.78 6.50 2.81
C ASN A 108 -5.89 5.55 3.29
N SER A 109 -5.52 4.51 4.02
CA SER A 109 -6.43 3.49 4.52
C SER A 109 -6.18 3.18 6.00
N PRO A 110 -6.84 3.90 6.92
CA PRO A 110 -6.74 3.61 8.36
C PRO A 110 -7.05 2.15 8.71
N ASP A 111 -8.04 1.54 8.05
CA ASP A 111 -8.44 0.14 8.28
C ASP A 111 -7.29 -0.84 7.98
N LEU A 112 -6.45 -0.54 6.98
CA LEU A 112 -5.24 -1.32 6.67
C LEU A 112 -4.24 -1.25 7.83
N TYR A 113 -4.03 -0.07 8.40
CA TYR A 113 -3.05 0.10 9.49
C TYR A 113 -3.52 -0.56 10.78
N GLU A 114 -4.80 -0.45 11.11
CA GLU A 114 -5.41 -1.14 12.23
C GLU A 114 -5.29 -2.66 12.06
N TYR A 115 -5.59 -3.17 10.87
CA TYR A 115 -5.42 -4.60 10.57
C TYR A 115 -3.98 -5.09 10.75
N ILE A 116 -2.98 -4.34 10.27
CA ILE A 116 -1.56 -4.68 10.43
C ILE A 116 -1.19 -4.77 11.91
N TYR A 117 -1.64 -3.81 12.71
CA TYR A 117 -1.40 -3.77 14.14
C TYR A 117 -2.04 -4.98 14.86
N ASP A 118 -3.33 -5.18 14.66
CA ASP A 118 -4.12 -6.19 15.37
C ASP A 118 -3.74 -7.61 14.98
N HIS A 119 -3.33 -7.84 13.73
CA HIS A 119 -2.99 -9.16 13.20
C HIS A 119 -1.48 -9.38 13.04
N SER A 120 -0.66 -8.55 13.67
CA SER A 120 0.81 -8.64 13.52
C SER A 120 1.36 -10.01 13.91
N GLU A 121 0.72 -10.72 14.83
CA GLU A 121 1.16 -12.06 15.25
C GLU A 121 0.88 -13.17 14.22
N ASP A 122 0.00 -12.94 13.27
CA ASP A 122 -0.29 -13.88 12.17
C ASP A 122 0.77 -13.85 11.07
N TYR A 123 1.59 -12.79 11.08
CA TYR A 123 2.62 -12.55 10.06
C TYR A 123 4.03 -12.70 10.61
N HIS A 124 4.89 -13.26 9.76
CA HIS A 124 6.33 -13.30 10.01
C HIS A 124 6.97 -11.95 9.72
N ARG A 125 6.62 -11.34 8.60
CA ARG A 125 7.06 -10.00 8.16
C ARG A 125 5.98 -9.32 7.34
N PHE A 126 6.04 -7.98 7.32
CA PHE A 126 5.34 -7.14 6.37
C PHE A 126 6.35 -6.50 5.43
N VAL A 127 6.16 -6.66 4.13
CA VAL A 127 7.03 -6.13 3.07
C VAL A 127 6.28 -5.04 2.33
N TYR A 128 6.79 -3.83 2.37
CA TYR A 128 6.17 -2.64 1.78
C TYR A 128 6.82 -2.27 0.46
N ILE A 129 6.02 -1.94 -0.53
CA ILE A 129 6.43 -1.55 -1.88
C ILE A 129 5.38 -0.62 -2.50
N PRO A 130 5.72 0.51 -3.12
CA PRO A 130 6.95 1.29 -3.04
C PRO A 130 7.01 2.19 -1.80
N TYR A 131 8.05 3.02 -1.66
CA TYR A 131 8.30 3.81 -0.44
C TYR A 131 7.43 5.05 -0.25
N MET A 132 6.94 5.68 -1.32
CA MET A 132 6.45 7.07 -1.32
C MET A 132 4.98 7.25 -0.89
N PHE A 133 4.27 6.22 -0.45
CA PHE A 133 2.85 6.29 -0.17
C PHE A 133 2.51 6.24 1.33
N ALA A 134 1.37 6.84 1.71
CA ALA A 134 0.84 6.79 3.07
C ALA A 134 0.64 5.35 3.55
N THR A 135 0.24 4.45 2.67
CA THR A 135 0.11 3.01 2.98
C THR A 135 1.42 2.39 3.46
N THR A 136 2.55 2.84 2.92
CA THR A 136 3.88 2.43 3.37
C THR A 136 4.26 3.12 4.67
N TYR A 137 4.13 4.44 4.73
CA TYR A 137 4.53 5.23 5.90
C TYR A 137 3.76 4.79 7.17
N PHE A 138 2.45 4.86 7.14
CA PHE A 138 1.63 4.49 8.30
C PHE A 138 1.61 2.98 8.56
N GLY A 139 1.70 2.17 7.51
CA GLY A 139 1.82 0.72 7.65
C GLY A 139 3.07 0.31 8.42
N ILE A 140 4.23 0.86 8.08
CA ILE A 140 5.49 0.62 8.81
C ILE A 140 5.36 1.07 10.26
N MET A 141 4.79 2.25 10.50
CA MET A 141 4.59 2.78 11.86
C MET A 141 3.67 1.90 12.72
N SER A 142 2.76 1.17 12.09
CA SER A 142 1.84 0.26 12.80
C SER A 142 2.53 -1.01 13.33
N CYS A 143 3.60 -1.49 12.67
CA CYS A 143 4.36 -2.66 13.11
C CYS A 143 5.84 -2.57 12.67
N PRO A 144 6.64 -1.64 13.21
CA PRO A 144 7.98 -1.36 12.70
C PRO A 144 8.95 -2.53 12.83
N PHE A 145 8.85 -3.34 13.89
CA PHE A 145 9.78 -4.45 14.16
C PHE A 145 9.63 -5.65 13.19
N LYS A 146 8.52 -5.72 12.45
CA LYS A 146 8.29 -6.76 11.45
C LYS A 146 8.30 -6.21 10.01
N SER A 147 8.62 -4.93 9.84
CA SER A 147 8.56 -4.24 8.55
C SER A 147 9.86 -4.32 7.77
N ILE A 148 9.73 -4.54 6.47
CA ILE A 148 10.80 -4.49 5.47
C ILE A 148 10.31 -3.58 4.35
N LEU A 149 11.15 -2.64 3.89
CA LEU A 149 10.85 -1.75 2.78
C LEU A 149 11.64 -2.16 1.54
N ILE A 150 10.93 -2.33 0.42
CA ILE A 150 11.54 -2.42 -0.91
C ILE A 150 11.36 -1.06 -1.59
N PRO A 151 12.42 -0.23 -1.65
CA PRO A 151 12.35 1.09 -2.27
C PRO A 151 12.42 0.93 -3.80
N CYS A 152 11.27 0.89 -4.46
CA CYS A 152 11.21 0.98 -5.93
C CYS A 152 11.17 2.44 -6.34
N LEU A 153 11.95 2.82 -7.34
CA LEU A 153 11.97 4.12 -7.99
C LEU A 153 11.28 4.04 -9.35
#